data_899ad2225d9fc8e6b75f29e9a402f1a0
#
_entry.id   899ad2225d9fc8e6b75f29e9a402f1a0
#
_cell.length_a   1.000
_cell.length_b   1.000
_cell.length_c   1.000
_cell.angle_alpha   90.00
_cell.angle_beta   90.00
_cell.angle_gamma   90.00
#
_symmetry.space_group_name_H-M   'P 1'
#
loop_
_entity.id
_entity.type
_entity.pdbx_description
1 polymer ?
#
loop_
_entity_poly.entity_id
_entity_poly.type
_entity_poly.pdbx_seq_one_letter_code
_entity_poly.pdbx_strand_id
1 'polypeptide(L)'
;PRYAALRGVGTAFVGEASGSDKNYSFCIPAEEKCCEVHLFESAIDLLSYATEQKLDGENWRETHLLSLAGVYQPAKEIEKSKVPAALTRFLKEHPEVDRVVFHLDNDRTGRLATQAIRTVLPKKYQTRDEPPKQGNDCNDSLCIRLGIRQTKREKRHRGRDFER
;
A
#
# COMPACT_ATOMS: atom_id res chain seq x y z
N PRO A 1 8.59 -11.40 -17.18
CA PRO A 1 8.17 -10.36 -16.20
C PRO A 1 8.80 -9.02 -16.55
N ARG A 2 8.06 -7.92 -16.33
CA ARG A 2 8.55 -6.56 -16.60
C ARG A 2 8.94 -5.81 -15.32
N TYR A 3 8.57 -6.35 -14.16
CA TYR A 3 8.91 -5.83 -12.84
C TYR A 3 9.12 -6.98 -11.84
N ALA A 4 10.11 -6.85 -10.99
CA ALA A 4 10.36 -7.77 -9.88
C ALA A 4 10.83 -7.01 -8.64
N ALA A 5 10.01 -6.99 -7.59
CA ALA A 5 10.40 -6.52 -6.27
C ALA A 5 11.29 -7.55 -5.59
N LEU A 6 12.34 -7.08 -4.92
CA LEU A 6 13.29 -7.91 -4.19
C LEU A 6 13.22 -7.59 -2.69
N ARG A 7 13.23 -8.63 -1.86
CA ARG A 7 13.32 -8.53 -0.40
C ARG A 7 14.39 -9.49 0.13
N GLY A 8 15.23 -8.97 1.01
CA GLY A 8 16.23 -9.81 1.69
C GLY A 8 15.57 -10.71 2.73
N VAL A 9 15.95 -11.99 2.73
CA VAL A 9 15.55 -12.93 3.79
C VAL A 9 16.48 -12.73 4.97
N GLY A 10 15.94 -12.37 6.14
CA GLY A 10 16.73 -12.12 7.35
C GLY A 10 17.61 -10.84 7.30
N THR A 11 17.40 -9.96 6.32
CA THR A 11 18.11 -8.69 6.16
C THR A 11 17.14 -7.53 5.93
N ALA A 12 17.63 -6.29 6.08
CA ALA A 12 16.85 -5.08 5.79
C ALA A 12 16.81 -4.70 4.30
N PHE A 13 17.31 -5.57 3.40
CA PHE A 13 17.40 -5.26 1.99
C PHE A 13 16.02 -5.13 1.35
N VAL A 14 15.80 -4.03 0.65
CA VAL A 14 14.62 -3.73 -0.16
C VAL A 14 15.10 -3.16 -1.48
N GLY A 15 14.61 -3.70 -2.59
CA GLY A 15 15.01 -3.23 -3.91
C GLY A 15 14.14 -3.80 -5.03
N GLU A 16 14.62 -3.59 -6.24
CA GLU A 16 14.00 -4.16 -7.45
C GLU A 16 15.10 -4.72 -8.37
N ALA A 17 14.74 -5.70 -9.18
CA ALA A 17 15.65 -6.26 -10.16
C ALA A 17 16.04 -5.21 -11.21
N SER A 18 17.29 -5.28 -11.69
CA SER A 18 17.77 -4.39 -12.76
C SER A 18 16.87 -4.50 -14.00
N GLY A 19 16.53 -3.36 -14.59
CA GLY A 19 15.62 -3.29 -15.74
C GLY A 19 14.13 -3.40 -15.42
N SER A 20 13.76 -3.40 -14.13
CA SER A 20 12.35 -3.35 -13.71
C SER A 20 11.68 -2.06 -14.16
N ASP A 21 10.48 -2.19 -14.71
CA ASP A 21 9.61 -1.07 -15.09
C ASP A 21 8.46 -0.94 -14.09
N LYS A 22 8.45 0.14 -13.30
CA LYS A 22 7.43 0.41 -12.28
C LYS A 22 6.02 0.56 -12.82
N ASN A 23 5.85 0.83 -14.11
CA ASN A 23 4.53 0.79 -14.75
C ASN A 23 3.86 -0.58 -14.61
N TYR A 24 4.65 -1.65 -14.47
CA TYR A 24 4.18 -3.04 -14.36
C TYR A 24 4.34 -3.60 -12.96
N SER A 25 4.16 -2.75 -11.95
CA SER A 25 4.23 -3.17 -10.56
C SER A 25 3.24 -4.29 -10.24
N PHE A 26 3.45 -4.94 -9.10
CA PHE A 26 2.62 -6.07 -8.67
C PHE A 26 1.16 -5.63 -8.51
N CYS A 27 0.27 -6.38 -9.14
CA CYS A 27 -1.16 -6.14 -9.15
C CYS A 27 -1.92 -7.46 -9.06
N ILE A 28 -3.02 -7.46 -8.35
CA ILE A 28 -4.02 -8.53 -8.38
C ILE A 28 -5.31 -7.90 -8.91
N PRO A 29 -5.71 -8.22 -10.14
CA PRO A 29 -6.98 -7.73 -10.68
C PRO A 29 -8.16 -8.38 -9.94
N ALA A 30 -9.29 -7.67 -9.88
CA ALA A 30 -10.53 -8.24 -9.40
C ALA A 30 -10.96 -9.43 -10.28
N GLU A 31 -11.66 -10.41 -9.70
CA GLU A 31 -12.17 -11.58 -10.44
C GLU A 31 -13.29 -11.20 -11.40
N GLU A 32 -14.09 -10.19 -11.03
CA GLU A 32 -15.18 -9.67 -11.85
C GLU A 32 -14.95 -8.19 -12.18
N LYS A 33 -15.80 -7.63 -13.04
CA LYS A 33 -15.74 -6.22 -13.39
C LYS A 33 -15.95 -5.37 -12.14
N CYS A 34 -14.95 -4.55 -11.80
CA CYS A 34 -14.93 -3.71 -10.61
C CYS A 34 -14.54 -2.27 -10.97
N CYS A 35 -15.15 -1.31 -10.28
CA CYS A 35 -14.86 0.12 -10.46
C CYS A 35 -13.94 0.70 -9.36
N GLU A 36 -13.36 -0.15 -8.51
CA GLU A 36 -12.53 0.25 -7.37
C GLU A 36 -11.13 -0.37 -7.42
N VAL A 37 -10.10 0.44 -7.13
CA VAL A 37 -8.72 -0.01 -6.95
C VAL A 37 -8.18 0.43 -5.60
N HIS A 38 -7.57 -0.52 -4.88
CA HIS A 38 -6.88 -0.32 -3.62
C HIS A 38 -5.38 -0.18 -3.86
N LEU A 39 -4.76 0.86 -3.30
CA LEU A 39 -3.35 1.20 -3.51
C LEU A 39 -2.53 0.90 -2.27
N PHE A 40 -1.37 0.28 -2.48
CA PHE A 40 -0.41 -0.11 -1.45
C PHE A 40 0.98 0.39 -1.83
N GLU A 41 1.83 0.69 -0.84
CA GLU A 41 3.19 1.09 -1.12
C GLU A 41 4.01 -0.06 -1.73
N SER A 42 3.88 -1.26 -1.18
CA SER A 42 4.62 -2.44 -1.63
C SER A 42 3.71 -3.65 -1.93
N ALA A 43 4.26 -4.64 -2.62
CA ALA A 43 3.59 -5.93 -2.84
C ALA A 43 3.33 -6.69 -1.53
N ILE A 44 4.21 -6.52 -0.52
CA ILE A 44 4.04 -7.17 0.79
C ILE A 44 2.83 -6.58 1.51
N ASP A 45 2.64 -5.26 1.48
CA ASP A 45 1.47 -4.61 2.10
C ASP A 45 0.18 -5.04 1.43
N LEU A 46 0.17 -5.11 0.11
CA LEU A 46 -0.95 -5.62 -0.68
C LEU A 46 -1.32 -7.06 -0.27
N LEU A 47 -0.33 -7.96 -0.19
CA LEU A 47 -0.56 -9.35 0.20
C LEU A 47 -0.98 -9.47 1.67
N SER A 48 -0.47 -8.61 2.54
CA SER A 48 -0.86 -8.55 3.95
C SER A 48 -2.31 -8.12 4.10
N TYR A 49 -2.73 -7.08 3.37
CA TYR A 49 -4.13 -6.65 3.31
C TYR A 49 -5.05 -7.78 2.80
N ALA A 50 -4.70 -8.42 1.67
CA ALA A 50 -5.48 -9.53 1.15
C ALA A 50 -5.59 -10.70 2.15
N THR A 51 -4.53 -10.93 2.95
CA THR A 51 -4.53 -11.93 4.01
C THR A 51 -5.47 -11.53 5.16
N GLU A 52 -5.46 -10.26 5.58
CA GLU A 52 -6.39 -9.76 6.61
C GLU A 52 -7.84 -9.88 6.17
N GLN A 53 -8.17 -9.48 4.93
CA GLN A 53 -9.52 -9.65 4.36
C GLN A 53 -9.96 -11.13 4.39
N LYS A 54 -9.07 -12.04 3.97
CA LYS A 54 -9.34 -13.48 4.01
C LYS A 54 -9.57 -13.99 5.44
N LEU A 55 -8.82 -13.52 6.42
CA LEU A 55 -8.99 -13.87 7.84
C LEU A 55 -10.29 -13.33 8.43
N ASP A 56 -10.81 -12.23 7.88
CA ASP A 56 -12.11 -11.64 8.24
C ASP A 56 -13.29 -12.32 7.53
N GLY A 57 -13.02 -13.27 6.63
CA GLY A 57 -14.05 -13.94 5.82
C GLY A 57 -14.52 -13.13 4.63
N GLU A 58 -13.80 -12.02 4.31
CA GLU A 58 -14.11 -11.15 3.18
C GLU A 58 -13.51 -11.68 1.88
N ASN A 59 -14.14 -11.38 0.76
CA ASN A 59 -13.61 -11.74 -0.55
C ASN A 59 -12.64 -10.67 -1.06
N TRP A 60 -11.36 -10.83 -0.76
CA TRP A 60 -10.29 -9.91 -1.16
C TRP A 60 -10.11 -9.77 -2.69
N ARG A 61 -10.80 -10.58 -3.51
CA ARG A 61 -10.78 -10.53 -4.97
C ARG A 61 -11.92 -9.73 -5.59
N GLU A 62 -12.77 -9.12 -4.78
CA GLU A 62 -13.86 -8.25 -5.28
C GLU A 62 -13.35 -6.93 -5.84
N THR A 63 -12.16 -6.50 -5.42
CA THR A 63 -11.56 -5.23 -5.82
C THR A 63 -10.17 -5.42 -6.43
N HIS A 64 -9.75 -4.46 -7.25
CA HIS A 64 -8.39 -4.45 -7.76
C HIS A 64 -7.41 -4.04 -6.66
N LEU A 65 -6.28 -4.76 -6.54
CA LEU A 65 -5.21 -4.44 -5.60
C LEU A 65 -3.95 -4.08 -6.40
N LEU A 66 -3.37 -2.90 -6.15
CA LEU A 66 -2.23 -2.37 -6.91
C LEU A 66 -1.13 -1.86 -5.98
N SER A 67 0.09 -2.37 -6.14
CA SER A 67 1.29 -1.82 -5.51
C SER A 67 1.83 -0.64 -6.30
N LEU A 68 2.33 0.40 -5.62
CA LEU A 68 2.99 1.55 -6.25
C LEU A 68 4.49 1.31 -6.53
N ALA A 69 5.00 0.09 -6.24
CA ALA A 69 6.41 -0.27 -6.41
C ALA A 69 7.37 0.55 -5.53
N GLY A 70 7.01 0.76 -4.27
CA GLY A 70 7.79 1.45 -3.26
C GLY A 70 7.32 2.88 -2.97
N VAL A 71 8.10 3.57 -2.14
CA VAL A 71 7.77 4.91 -1.65
C VAL A 71 7.59 5.92 -2.79
N TYR A 72 6.42 6.54 -2.83
CA TYR A 72 6.18 7.65 -3.73
C TYR A 72 6.74 8.95 -3.14
N GLN A 73 7.59 9.64 -3.90
CA GLN A 73 8.18 10.91 -3.50
C GLN A 73 7.39 12.07 -4.15
N PRO A 74 6.61 12.84 -3.37
CA PRO A 74 5.94 14.02 -3.88
C PRO A 74 6.92 15.11 -4.29
N ALA A 75 6.50 16.02 -5.19
CA ALA A 75 7.21 17.25 -5.45
C ALA A 75 7.19 18.17 -4.22
N LYS A 76 8.12 19.13 -4.11
CA LYS A 76 8.10 20.14 -3.03
C LYS A 76 6.79 20.92 -2.98
N GLU A 77 6.27 21.27 -4.14
CA GLU A 77 4.93 21.82 -4.33
C GLU A 77 4.00 20.65 -4.71
N ILE A 78 3.12 20.29 -3.83
CA ILE A 78 2.24 19.10 -3.97
C ILE A 78 1.48 19.10 -5.30
N GLU A 79 1.03 20.26 -5.74
CA GLU A 79 0.29 20.46 -6.99
C GLU A 79 1.12 20.12 -8.25
N LYS A 80 2.45 20.14 -8.14
CA LYS A 80 3.38 19.76 -9.20
C LYS A 80 3.77 18.29 -9.16
N SER A 81 3.25 17.54 -8.22
CA SER A 81 3.44 16.10 -8.14
C SER A 81 2.84 15.39 -9.36
N LYS A 82 3.29 14.16 -9.62
CA LYS A 82 2.76 13.34 -10.72
C LYS A 82 1.99 12.17 -10.14
N VAL A 83 0.96 11.71 -10.84
CA VAL A 83 0.33 10.44 -10.51
C VAL A 83 1.36 9.32 -10.68
N PRO A 84 1.50 8.38 -9.72
CA PRO A 84 2.45 7.27 -9.83
C PRO A 84 2.29 6.50 -11.16
N ALA A 85 3.41 6.10 -11.76
CA ALA A 85 3.42 5.45 -13.07
C ALA A 85 2.55 4.18 -13.12
N ALA A 86 2.63 3.35 -12.06
CA ALA A 86 1.80 2.16 -11.92
C ALA A 86 0.30 2.51 -11.96
N LEU A 87 -0.11 3.51 -11.18
CA LEU A 87 -1.51 3.94 -11.15
C LEU A 87 -1.97 4.54 -12.48
N THR A 88 -1.13 5.38 -13.09
CA THR A 88 -1.42 5.98 -14.41
C THR A 88 -1.68 4.92 -15.47
N ARG A 89 -0.80 3.90 -15.54
CA ARG A 89 -0.97 2.80 -16.46
C ARG A 89 -2.22 1.99 -16.12
N PHE A 90 -2.41 1.62 -14.86
CA PHE A 90 -3.54 0.83 -14.39
C PHE A 90 -4.88 1.48 -14.78
N LEU A 91 -5.06 2.77 -14.47
CA LEU A 91 -6.29 3.51 -14.80
C LEU A 91 -6.54 3.66 -16.31
N LYS A 92 -5.48 3.60 -17.13
CA LYS A 92 -5.61 3.58 -18.59
C LYS A 92 -6.11 2.23 -19.11
N GLU A 93 -5.69 1.13 -18.47
CA GLU A 93 -6.08 -0.23 -18.84
C GLU A 93 -7.45 -0.63 -18.26
N HIS A 94 -7.87 0.04 -17.18
CA HIS A 94 -9.13 -0.17 -16.47
C HIS A 94 -9.99 1.11 -16.47
N PRO A 95 -10.55 1.51 -17.63
CA PRO A 95 -11.32 2.75 -17.74
C PRO A 95 -12.63 2.74 -16.94
N GLU A 96 -13.10 1.55 -16.52
CA GLU A 96 -14.25 1.37 -15.63
C GLU A 96 -13.99 1.80 -14.19
N VAL A 97 -12.73 1.91 -13.77
CA VAL A 97 -12.36 2.32 -12.41
C VAL A 97 -12.61 3.81 -12.23
N ASP A 98 -13.39 4.15 -11.22
CA ASP A 98 -13.70 5.53 -10.80
C ASP A 98 -13.44 5.78 -9.31
N ARG A 99 -13.11 4.74 -8.53
CA ARG A 99 -12.79 4.83 -7.10
C ARG A 99 -11.37 4.35 -6.82
N VAL A 100 -10.67 5.13 -6.00
CA VAL A 100 -9.28 4.87 -5.59
C VAL A 100 -9.18 4.92 -4.06
N VAL A 101 -8.80 3.82 -3.44
CA VAL A 101 -8.66 3.67 -1.99
C VAL A 101 -7.18 3.58 -1.64
N PHE A 102 -6.73 4.39 -0.67
CA PHE A 102 -5.32 4.47 -0.28
C PHE A 102 -5.08 3.72 1.03
N HIS A 103 -4.25 2.69 0.99
CA HIS A 103 -3.73 1.95 2.15
C HIS A 103 -2.22 2.18 2.30
N LEU A 104 -1.77 3.41 2.03
CA LEU A 104 -0.35 3.77 2.16
C LEU A 104 0.04 3.88 3.63
N ASP A 105 1.35 3.81 3.89
CA ASP A 105 1.92 3.82 5.24
C ASP A 105 1.36 4.93 6.13
N ASN A 106 1.11 4.61 7.38
CA ASN A 106 0.58 5.54 8.40
C ASN A 106 1.71 6.33 9.08
N ASP A 107 2.70 6.75 8.29
CA ASP A 107 3.77 7.65 8.72
C ASP A 107 3.71 8.97 7.92
N ARG A 108 4.63 9.88 8.23
CA ARG A 108 4.68 11.19 7.58
C ARG A 108 4.81 11.08 6.07
N THR A 109 5.62 10.15 5.57
CA THR A 109 5.90 9.97 4.14
C THR A 109 4.68 9.43 3.40
N GLY A 110 4.06 8.37 3.93
CA GLY A 110 2.85 7.77 3.35
C GLY A 110 1.66 8.74 3.38
N ARG A 111 1.50 9.53 4.45
CA ARG A 111 0.44 10.55 4.52
C ARG A 111 0.66 11.69 3.50
N LEU A 112 1.89 12.15 3.31
CA LEU A 112 2.22 13.13 2.27
C LEU A 112 2.02 12.57 0.86
N ALA A 113 2.40 11.31 0.64
CA ALA A 113 2.17 10.61 -0.63
C ALA A 113 0.67 10.53 -0.96
N THR A 114 -0.16 10.12 0.00
CA THR A 114 -1.62 10.07 -0.14
C THR A 114 -2.18 11.44 -0.50
N GLN A 115 -1.79 12.50 0.25
CA GLN A 115 -2.24 13.86 -0.02
C GLN A 115 -1.85 14.32 -1.43
N ALA A 116 -0.59 14.09 -1.83
CA ALA A 116 -0.09 14.51 -3.13
C ALA A 116 -0.82 13.81 -4.29
N ILE A 117 -1.00 12.48 -4.20
CA ILE A 117 -1.70 11.72 -5.24
C ILE A 117 -3.16 12.19 -5.35
N ARG A 118 -3.86 12.36 -4.23
CA ARG A 118 -5.25 12.87 -4.20
C ARG A 118 -5.37 14.26 -4.82
N THR A 119 -4.36 15.12 -4.64
CA THR A 119 -4.35 16.49 -5.18
C THR A 119 -4.22 16.49 -6.71
N VAL A 120 -3.37 15.60 -7.26
CA VAL A 120 -3.08 15.59 -8.71
C VAL A 120 -3.92 14.61 -9.50
N LEU A 121 -4.62 13.69 -8.84
CA LEU A 121 -5.52 12.76 -9.49
C LEU A 121 -6.71 13.52 -10.11
N PRO A 122 -7.11 13.23 -11.38
CA PRO A 122 -8.26 13.88 -12.00
C PRO A 122 -9.53 13.77 -11.15
N LYS A 123 -10.31 14.85 -11.08
CA LYS A 123 -11.52 14.98 -10.23
C LYS A 123 -12.62 13.95 -10.54
N LYS A 124 -12.54 13.25 -11.65
CA LYS A 124 -13.46 12.15 -11.99
C LYS A 124 -13.30 10.94 -11.06
N TYR A 125 -12.15 10.80 -10.38
CA TYR A 125 -11.92 9.71 -9.45
C TYR A 125 -12.34 10.10 -8.04
N GLN A 126 -13.21 9.29 -7.44
CA GLN A 126 -13.52 9.37 -6.02
C GLN A 126 -12.37 8.77 -5.22
N THR A 127 -12.00 9.39 -4.11
CA THR A 127 -10.85 8.93 -3.31
C THR A 127 -11.23 8.70 -1.86
N ARG A 128 -10.80 7.56 -1.28
CA ARG A 128 -10.87 7.27 0.16
C ARG A 128 -9.47 7.06 0.72
N ASP A 129 -9.23 7.48 1.94
CA ASP A 129 -7.97 7.28 2.65
C ASP A 129 -8.23 6.33 3.82
N GLU A 130 -7.71 5.12 3.73
CA GLU A 130 -7.91 4.04 4.68
C GLU A 130 -6.54 3.46 5.11
N PRO A 131 -5.76 4.22 5.89
CA PRO A 131 -4.46 3.74 6.35
C PRO A 131 -4.61 2.50 7.25
N PRO A 132 -3.53 1.71 7.45
CA PRO A 132 -3.54 0.56 8.33
C PRO A 132 -4.10 0.87 9.70
N LYS A 133 -4.98 0.01 10.22
CA LYS A 133 -5.66 0.18 11.53
C LYS A 133 -4.68 0.12 12.69
N GLN A 134 -3.60 -0.65 12.55
CA GLN A 134 -2.56 -0.86 13.57
C GLN A 134 -1.19 -0.87 12.89
N GLY A 135 -0.16 -0.47 13.63
CA GLY A 135 1.20 -0.42 13.07
C GLY A 135 1.43 0.76 12.15
N ASN A 136 2.42 0.64 11.29
CA ASN A 136 2.79 1.65 10.31
C ASN A 136 2.30 1.31 8.89
N ASP A 137 2.33 0.05 8.55
CA ASP A 137 1.95 -0.48 7.25
C ASP A 137 1.02 -1.69 7.38
N CYS A 138 0.48 -2.20 6.29
CA CYS A 138 -0.43 -3.35 6.29
C CYS A 138 0.26 -4.63 6.78
N ASN A 139 1.56 -4.78 6.55
CA ASN A 139 2.31 -5.92 7.05
C ASN A 139 2.51 -5.84 8.58
N ASP A 140 2.76 -4.65 9.12
CA ASP A 140 2.77 -4.43 10.58
C ASP A 140 1.40 -4.78 11.20
N SER A 141 0.30 -4.34 10.57
CA SER A 141 -1.07 -4.64 11.03
C SER A 141 -1.29 -6.15 11.11
N LEU A 142 -1.00 -6.88 10.05
CA LEU A 142 -1.13 -8.34 10.00
C LEU A 142 -0.24 -9.02 11.05
N CYS A 143 1.03 -8.60 11.19
CA CYS A 143 1.96 -9.17 12.15
C CYS A 143 1.51 -8.95 13.61
N ILE A 144 0.92 -7.78 13.92
CA ILE A 144 0.32 -7.49 15.23
C ILE A 144 -0.88 -8.41 15.47
N ARG A 145 -1.78 -8.51 14.50
CA ARG A 145 -2.97 -9.38 14.56
C ARG A 145 -2.60 -10.86 14.82
N LEU A 146 -1.54 -11.33 14.18
CA LEU A 146 -1.04 -12.71 14.35
C LEU A 146 -0.17 -12.92 15.61
N GLY A 147 0.06 -11.89 16.42
CA GLY A 147 0.92 -11.95 17.60
C GLY A 147 2.42 -12.07 17.31
N ILE A 148 2.83 -11.85 16.05
CA ILE A 148 4.25 -11.90 15.62
C ILE A 148 5.00 -10.63 16.06
N ARG A 149 4.30 -9.48 16.08
CA ARG A 149 4.83 -8.19 16.56
C ARG A 149 3.96 -7.63 17.67
N GLN A 150 4.60 -6.98 18.64
CA GLN A 150 3.90 -6.28 19.72
C GLN A 150 3.51 -4.88 19.30
N THR A 151 2.36 -4.40 19.75
CA THR A 151 1.96 -3.01 19.58
C THR A 151 2.94 -2.07 20.30
N LYS A 152 3.03 -0.80 19.85
CA LYS A 152 3.84 0.24 20.55
C LYS A 152 3.41 0.42 22.02
N ARG A 153 2.14 0.15 22.33
CA ARG A 153 1.58 0.25 23.69
C ARG A 153 2.09 -0.87 24.60
N GLU A 154 2.14 -2.10 24.11
CA GLU A 154 2.65 -3.26 24.85
C GLU A 154 4.15 -3.15 25.13
N LYS A 155 4.94 -2.64 24.14
CA LYS A 155 6.37 -2.36 24.33
C LYS A 155 6.62 -1.35 25.45
N ARG A 156 5.78 -0.29 25.59
CA ARG A 156 5.91 0.72 26.66
C ARG A 156 5.56 0.18 28.06
N HIS A 157 4.67 -0.82 28.18
CA HIS A 157 4.33 -1.44 29.45
C HIS A 157 5.44 -2.38 29.94
N ARG A 158 5.99 -3.22 29.06
CA ARG A 158 7.11 -4.11 29.41
C ARG A 158 8.38 -3.36 29.83
N GLY A 159 8.69 -2.22 29.19
CA GLY A 159 9.84 -1.38 29.59
C GLY A 159 9.74 -0.79 30.98
N ARG A 160 8.54 -0.61 31.56
CA ARG A 160 8.34 -0.09 32.92
C ARG A 160 8.41 -1.16 34.00
N ASP A 161 8.21 -2.42 33.65
CA ASP A 161 8.26 -3.53 34.64
C ASP A 161 9.70 -4.00 34.92
N PHE A 162 10.69 -3.56 34.12
CA PHE A 162 12.12 -3.85 34.32
C PHE A 162 12.88 -2.75 35.08
N GLU A 163 12.25 -1.62 35.42
CA GLU A 163 12.85 -0.51 36.16
C GLU A 163 12.39 -0.46 37.66
N ARG A 164 11.93 -1.60 38.22
CA ARG A 164 11.55 -1.72 39.63
C ARG A 164 12.37 -2.80 40.33
#